data_5a81261cf5c5962ae76b33993b923e82
#
_entry.id   5a81261cf5c5962ae76b33993b923e82
#
_cell.length_a   1.000
_cell.length_b   1.000
_cell.length_c   1.000
_cell.angle_alpha   90.00
_cell.angle_beta   90.00
_cell.angle_gamma   90.00
#
_symmetry.space_group_name_H-M   'P 1'
#
loop_
_entity.id
_entity.type
_entity.pdbx_description
1 polymer ?
#
loop_
_entity_poly.entity_id
_entity_poly.type
_entity_poly.pdbx_seq_one_letter_code
_entity_poly.pdbx_strand_id
1 'polypeptide(L)'
;MKTKWITISAAVILCMNLLNACKEGTGNSVQTDSTSTVYYEQSANTEAAISQTGPTESKSMEYEIAEPSLDDLAMNTEEYEYTPENVFLSPSINPLSTFSIDVDNASYTNVRRMLNDGQTPPVDAVRTEEFVNYFNYEYPIPSKKDVFSVYTEVGTCPWNENNQLVHIGLQGYTIPTEDLPATNLVFLLDVSGSMSDENKLPLLKKSFKLLVDNLTEQDKVSIITYAGDERVVLESTPCSKSNKEEIKSAIDNLESGGSTNGEGGINKAYEIASANLLKNGNNRVILATDGDFNMGQSSDGELTRLIEEKRELGVYLTILGFGMGNYKDSKMESLADNGNGNYFYIDDISESNRVLVT
;
A
#
# COMPACT_ATOMS: atom_id res chain seq x y z
N MET A 1 9.13 -38.00 32.47
CA MET A 1 8.79 -37.14 31.32
C MET A 1 7.29 -36.95 31.21
N LYS A 2 6.62 -36.39 32.19
CA LYS A 2 5.16 -36.12 32.15
C LYS A 2 4.87 -35.08 33.24
N THR A 3 5.24 -33.79 33.03
CA THR A 3 4.78 -32.71 33.93
C THR A 3 5.13 -31.35 33.38
N LYS A 4 4.64 -30.98 32.15
CA LYS A 4 4.77 -29.63 31.62
C LYS A 4 3.55 -29.13 30.81
N TRP A 5 2.41 -29.81 30.87
CA TRP A 5 1.24 -29.47 30.05
C TRP A 5 0.04 -28.89 30.83
N ILE A 6 0.17 -28.64 32.13
CA ILE A 6 -0.97 -28.23 32.99
C ILE A 6 -1.01 -26.71 33.26
N THR A 7 0.07 -25.97 33.01
CA THR A 7 0.13 -24.53 33.37
C THR A 7 -0.36 -23.55 32.31
N ILE A 8 -0.60 -23.99 31.08
CA ILE A 8 -1.11 -23.11 30.00
C ILE A 8 -2.64 -23.06 29.95
N SER A 9 -3.32 -24.11 30.39
CA SER A 9 -4.80 -24.14 30.38
C SER A 9 -5.47 -23.25 31.46
N ALA A 10 -4.78 -22.96 32.55
CA ALA A 10 -5.37 -22.16 33.63
C ALA A 10 -5.40 -20.64 33.34
N ALA A 11 -4.46 -20.13 32.56
CA ALA A 11 -4.41 -18.71 32.19
C ALA A 11 -5.46 -18.34 31.13
N VAL A 12 -5.75 -19.24 30.19
CA VAL A 12 -6.75 -19.01 29.13
C VAL A 12 -8.18 -19.08 29.67
N ILE A 13 -8.43 -19.93 30.66
CA ILE A 13 -9.76 -20.05 31.32
C ILE A 13 -10.05 -18.82 32.21
N LEU A 14 -9.04 -18.19 32.80
CA LEU A 14 -9.24 -17.00 33.63
C LEU A 14 -9.56 -15.75 32.79
N CYS A 15 -9.02 -15.63 31.57
CA CYS A 15 -9.35 -14.54 30.67
C CYS A 15 -10.78 -14.66 30.07
N MET A 16 -11.31 -15.85 29.86
CA MET A 16 -12.67 -16.04 29.35
C MET A 16 -13.76 -15.74 30.39
N ASN A 17 -13.45 -15.78 31.67
CA ASN A 17 -14.45 -15.48 32.71
C ASN A 17 -14.56 -13.98 33.04
N LEU A 18 -13.62 -13.14 32.58
CA LEU A 18 -13.69 -11.69 32.76
C LEU A 18 -14.53 -10.98 31.67
N LEU A 19 -14.81 -11.63 30.55
CA LEU A 19 -15.60 -11.07 29.44
C LEU A 19 -17.11 -11.30 29.57
N ASN A 20 -17.57 -12.11 30.54
CA ASN A 20 -18.99 -12.38 30.75
C ASN A 20 -19.64 -11.56 31.88
N ALA A 21 -18.91 -10.65 32.54
CA ALA A 21 -19.42 -9.88 33.67
C ALA A 21 -20.03 -8.50 33.30
N CYS A 22 -20.10 -8.14 32.02
CA CYS A 22 -20.62 -6.85 31.54
C CYS A 22 -21.85 -6.97 30.63
N LYS A 23 -22.76 -7.88 30.93
CA LYS A 23 -24.04 -7.93 30.22
C LYS A 23 -25.19 -8.17 31.21
N GLU A 24 -25.56 -7.10 31.87
CA GLU A 24 -26.92 -6.87 32.39
C GLU A 24 -26.97 -5.49 33.08
N GLY A 25 -27.71 -4.57 32.49
CA GLY A 25 -27.96 -3.22 33.06
C GLY A 25 -28.88 -2.44 32.11
N THR A 26 -30.15 -2.57 32.36
CA THR A 26 -31.32 -1.98 31.71
C THR A 26 -31.25 -0.46 31.56
N GLY A 27 -31.76 -0.03 30.42
CA GLY A 27 -32.30 1.24 29.95
C GLY A 27 -32.42 2.46 30.82
N ASN A 28 -32.10 3.59 30.21
CA ASN A 28 -32.95 4.77 30.17
C ASN A 28 -32.46 5.77 29.14
N SER A 29 -33.34 6.16 28.24
CA SER A 29 -33.22 7.21 27.26
C SER A 29 -33.10 8.60 27.92
N VAL A 30 -32.02 9.34 27.56
CA VAL A 30 -32.05 10.81 27.69
C VAL A 30 -31.42 11.37 26.40
N GLN A 31 -32.25 12.02 25.61
CA GLN A 31 -31.86 12.93 24.54
C GLN A 31 -31.25 14.18 25.16
N THR A 32 -30.05 14.55 24.74
CA THR A 32 -29.58 15.95 24.80
C THR A 32 -28.82 16.30 23.56
N ASP A 33 -29.47 17.15 22.77
CA ASP A 33 -28.87 18.05 21.79
C ASP A 33 -27.76 18.88 22.44
N SER A 34 -26.59 18.96 21.83
CA SER A 34 -25.72 20.13 21.95
C SER A 34 -24.71 20.18 20.81
N THR A 35 -25.07 20.93 19.79
CA THR A 35 -24.19 21.58 18.83
C THR A 35 -23.21 22.49 19.58
N SER A 36 -21.92 22.18 19.58
CA SER A 36 -20.87 23.12 20.00
C SER A 36 -20.04 23.55 18.80
N THR A 37 -20.40 24.71 18.30
CA THR A 37 -19.62 25.48 17.34
C THR A 37 -18.43 26.09 18.07
N VAL A 38 -17.20 25.71 17.72
CA VAL A 38 -15.99 26.35 18.26
C VAL A 38 -15.64 27.50 17.33
N TYR A 39 -15.76 28.72 17.85
CA TYR A 39 -15.26 29.94 17.22
C TYR A 39 -13.77 30.07 17.52
N TYR A 40 -12.96 30.24 16.49
CA TYR A 40 -11.58 30.72 16.64
C TYR A 40 -11.60 32.24 16.74
N GLU A 41 -11.22 32.77 17.89
CA GLU A 41 -10.96 34.20 18.10
C GLU A 41 -9.57 34.54 17.53
N GLN A 42 -9.57 35.44 16.57
CA GLN A 42 -8.41 36.16 16.07
C GLN A 42 -8.04 37.25 17.08
N SER A 43 -6.91 37.12 17.77
CA SER A 43 -6.34 38.24 18.54
C SER A 43 -5.29 38.97 17.72
N ALA A 44 -5.59 40.22 17.46
CA ALA A 44 -4.75 41.20 16.76
C ALA A 44 -3.80 41.90 17.72
N ASN A 45 -2.61 42.20 17.17
CA ASN A 45 -1.73 43.34 17.45
C ASN A 45 -1.17 43.61 18.87
N THR A 46 0.16 43.53 18.94
CA THR A 46 0.93 44.56 19.68
C THR A 46 2.18 44.90 18.86
N GLU A 47 2.21 46.16 18.36
CA GLU A 47 3.40 46.83 17.85
C GLU A 47 4.37 47.12 18.99
N ALA A 48 5.65 46.89 18.76
CA ALA A 48 6.72 47.60 19.48
C ALA A 48 7.96 47.72 18.60
N ALA A 49 8.47 48.93 18.58
CA ALA A 49 9.36 49.61 17.68
C ALA A 49 10.83 49.15 17.68
N ILE A 50 11.39 49.19 16.48
CA ILE A 50 12.67 49.81 15.99
C ILE A 50 13.97 49.53 16.77
N SER A 51 14.91 48.85 16.09
CA SER A 51 16.31 49.27 16.05
C SER A 51 16.94 48.86 14.70
N GLN A 52 17.41 49.83 13.97
CA GLN A 52 18.15 49.70 12.69
C GLN A 52 19.59 49.27 12.97
N THR A 53 20.08 48.24 12.28
CA THR A 53 21.50 48.15 11.88
C THR A 53 21.55 47.47 10.52
N GLY A 54 22.35 47.99 9.64
CA GLY A 54 22.39 47.92 8.19
C GLY A 54 22.65 46.54 7.52
N PRO A 55 22.70 46.55 6.19
CA PRO A 55 22.37 45.40 5.37
C PRO A 55 23.58 44.51 5.11
N THR A 56 23.37 43.20 5.35
CA THR A 56 24.20 42.17 4.75
C THR A 56 23.34 41.51 3.67
N GLU A 57 23.70 41.74 2.40
CA GLU A 57 23.06 41.10 1.25
C GLU A 57 23.29 39.56 1.30
N SER A 58 22.30 38.85 1.74
CA SER A 58 22.16 37.43 1.40
C SER A 58 21.36 37.36 0.09
N LYS A 59 22.00 36.96 -1.01
CA LYS A 59 21.31 36.55 -2.24
C LYS A 59 20.47 35.30 -1.93
N SER A 60 19.19 35.53 -1.63
CA SER A 60 18.19 34.46 -1.75
C SER A 60 18.07 34.14 -3.25
N MET A 61 18.43 32.91 -3.64
CA MET A 61 17.97 32.37 -4.91
C MET A 61 16.44 32.17 -4.76
N GLU A 62 15.68 33.10 -5.30
CA GLU A 62 14.28 32.92 -5.59
C GLU A 62 14.20 31.89 -6.72
N TYR A 63 13.82 30.64 -6.38
CA TYR A 63 13.35 29.71 -7.38
C TYR A 63 11.94 30.16 -7.77
N GLU A 64 11.82 30.73 -8.96
CA GLU A 64 10.53 30.95 -9.60
C GLU A 64 9.92 29.56 -9.87
N ILE A 65 9.05 29.09 -8.95
CA ILE A 65 8.24 27.91 -9.17
C ILE A 65 7.20 28.32 -10.19
N ALA A 66 7.29 27.81 -11.40
CA ALA A 66 6.28 28.02 -12.43
C ALA A 66 4.94 27.51 -11.89
N GLU A 67 3.94 28.38 -11.79
CA GLU A 67 2.58 27.96 -11.48
C GLU A 67 2.10 27.02 -12.58
N PRO A 68 1.49 25.86 -12.24
CA PRO A 68 0.97 24.92 -13.22
C PRO A 68 -0.10 25.62 -14.09
N SER A 69 -0.15 25.27 -15.37
CA SER A 69 -1.15 25.84 -16.27
C SER A 69 -2.57 25.41 -15.85
N LEU A 70 -3.57 26.25 -16.13
CA LEU A 70 -4.97 25.92 -15.82
C LEU A 70 -5.44 24.64 -16.53
N ASP A 71 -4.83 24.26 -17.65
CA ASP A 71 -5.12 23.02 -18.39
C ASP A 71 -4.50 21.80 -17.66
N ASP A 72 -3.32 21.93 -17.04
CA ASP A 72 -2.70 20.88 -16.25
C ASP A 72 -3.49 20.60 -14.96
N LEU A 73 -4.03 21.67 -14.33
CA LEU A 73 -4.89 21.54 -13.14
C LEU A 73 -6.24 20.91 -13.44
N ALA A 74 -6.79 21.12 -14.65
CA ALA A 74 -8.09 20.57 -15.05
C ALA A 74 -8.06 19.07 -15.42
N MET A 75 -6.87 18.51 -15.66
CA MET A 75 -6.66 17.10 -16.07
C MET A 75 -6.14 16.23 -14.93
N ASN A 76 -5.60 16.80 -13.84
CA ASN A 76 -5.06 16.04 -12.72
C ASN A 76 -6.15 15.85 -11.65
N THR A 77 -6.60 14.59 -11.47
CA THR A 77 -7.56 14.15 -10.46
C THR A 77 -6.93 13.20 -9.44
N GLU A 78 -5.60 13.23 -9.32
CA GLU A 78 -4.87 12.44 -8.33
C GLU A 78 -5.37 12.79 -6.92
N GLU A 79 -5.51 11.79 -6.06
CA GLU A 79 -6.09 11.93 -4.74
C GLU A 79 -5.19 11.25 -3.70
N TYR A 80 -4.89 11.99 -2.64
CA TYR A 80 -4.06 11.58 -1.52
C TYR A 80 -4.81 11.86 -0.23
N GLU A 81 -4.80 10.91 0.70
CA GLU A 81 -5.50 11.06 1.97
C GLU A 81 -4.67 11.92 2.94
N TYR A 82 -5.33 12.91 3.55
CA TYR A 82 -4.71 13.70 4.61
C TYR A 82 -4.49 12.83 5.86
N THR A 83 -3.24 12.67 6.26
CA THR A 83 -2.86 12.00 7.50
C THR A 83 -2.37 13.04 8.52
N PRO A 84 -3.09 13.26 9.62
CA PRO A 84 -2.69 14.22 10.64
C PRO A 84 -1.41 13.75 11.36
N GLU A 85 -0.47 14.68 11.57
CA GLU A 85 0.73 14.39 12.34
C GLU A 85 0.41 14.05 13.80
N ASN A 86 1.14 13.09 14.34
CA ASN A 86 1.04 12.73 15.75
C ASN A 86 1.63 13.83 16.64
N VAL A 87 0.93 14.13 17.72
CA VAL A 87 1.40 15.09 18.73
C VAL A 87 2.30 14.43 19.78
N PHE A 88 3.19 15.21 20.38
CA PHE A 88 3.97 14.72 21.51
C PHE A 88 3.09 14.44 22.73
N LEU A 89 3.21 13.23 23.28
CA LEU A 89 2.44 12.79 24.45
C LEU A 89 3.36 12.73 25.66
N SER A 90 2.83 13.12 26.83
CA SER A 90 3.57 13.00 28.09
C SER A 90 3.71 11.53 28.54
N PRO A 91 4.93 10.99 28.70
CA PRO A 91 5.13 9.60 29.12
C PRO A 91 4.61 9.30 30.53
N SER A 92 4.40 10.32 31.38
CA SER A 92 3.77 10.13 32.69
C SER A 92 2.27 9.82 32.63
N ILE A 93 1.61 10.21 31.52
CA ILE A 93 0.19 9.95 31.28
C ILE A 93 0.03 8.81 30.25
N ASN A 94 0.89 8.79 29.22
CA ASN A 94 0.89 7.81 28.15
C ASN A 94 2.24 7.08 28.12
N PRO A 95 2.46 6.08 29.00
CA PRO A 95 3.76 5.43 29.14
C PRO A 95 4.09 4.44 28.02
N LEU A 96 3.13 4.13 27.14
CA LEU A 96 3.30 3.20 26.03
C LEU A 96 3.10 3.95 24.71
N SER A 97 3.96 3.69 23.74
CA SER A 97 3.76 4.02 22.32
C SER A 97 3.36 2.77 21.57
N THR A 98 2.25 2.86 20.85
CA THR A 98 1.74 1.76 20.00
C THR A 98 1.65 2.26 18.57
N PHE A 99 2.18 1.50 17.62
CA PHE A 99 2.13 1.80 16.21
C PHE A 99 2.01 0.50 15.41
N SER A 100 1.42 0.56 14.22
CA SER A 100 1.39 -0.55 13.27
C SER A 100 2.73 -0.67 12.54
N ILE A 101 3.04 -1.87 12.07
CA ILE A 101 4.12 -2.08 11.12
C ILE A 101 3.58 -1.67 9.76
N ASP A 102 4.36 -0.87 9.05
CA ASP A 102 4.16 -0.56 7.65
C ASP A 102 5.35 -1.08 6.85
N VAL A 103 5.10 -1.60 5.65
CA VAL A 103 6.11 -2.12 4.71
C VAL A 103 5.96 -1.53 3.30
N ASP A 104 4.92 -0.72 3.08
CA ASP A 104 4.66 -0.11 1.80
C ASP A 104 5.68 1.00 1.48
N ASN A 105 5.82 1.34 0.21
CA ASN A 105 6.81 2.30 -0.27
C ASN A 105 6.36 3.04 -1.55
N ALA A 106 5.08 2.97 -1.90
CA ALA A 106 4.52 3.59 -3.09
C ALA A 106 4.63 5.12 -3.07
N SER A 107 4.53 5.74 -1.89
CA SER A 107 4.68 7.18 -1.71
C SER A 107 6.05 7.67 -2.20
N TYR A 108 7.14 6.97 -1.88
CA TYR A 108 8.48 7.36 -2.34
C TYR A 108 8.58 7.35 -3.87
N THR A 109 8.12 6.28 -4.54
CA THR A 109 8.22 6.14 -5.99
C THR A 109 7.31 7.11 -6.72
N ASN A 110 6.13 7.40 -6.16
CA ASN A 110 5.20 8.38 -6.70
C ASN A 110 5.75 9.82 -6.58
N VAL A 111 6.30 10.18 -5.42
CA VAL A 111 6.97 11.48 -5.23
C VAL A 111 8.21 11.59 -6.13
N ARG A 112 9.00 10.52 -6.30
CA ARG A 112 10.13 10.48 -7.23
C ARG A 112 9.69 10.79 -8.67
N ARG A 113 8.57 10.20 -9.12
CA ARG A 113 7.97 10.51 -10.40
C ARG A 113 7.66 12.01 -10.52
N MET A 114 6.91 12.56 -9.56
CA MET A 114 6.54 13.98 -9.56
C MET A 114 7.75 14.90 -9.68
N LEU A 115 8.79 14.65 -8.89
CA LEU A 115 10.02 15.43 -8.92
C LEU A 115 10.75 15.31 -10.26
N ASN A 116 10.79 14.10 -10.87
CA ASN A 116 11.39 13.90 -12.18
C ASN A 116 10.62 14.62 -13.29
N ASP A 117 9.31 14.75 -13.14
CA ASP A 117 8.43 15.50 -14.05
C ASP A 117 8.45 17.03 -13.78
N GLY A 118 9.26 17.49 -12.81
CA GLY A 118 9.35 18.91 -12.42
C GLY A 118 8.13 19.39 -11.62
N GLN A 119 7.32 18.51 -11.09
CA GLN A 119 6.15 18.82 -10.28
C GLN A 119 6.53 18.91 -8.79
N THR A 120 5.85 19.78 -8.05
CA THR A 120 5.96 19.83 -6.58
C THR A 120 4.96 18.83 -5.99
N PRO A 121 5.41 17.81 -5.23
CA PRO A 121 4.50 16.87 -4.59
C PRO A 121 3.59 17.58 -3.60
N PRO A 122 2.28 17.27 -3.56
CA PRO A 122 1.42 17.72 -2.48
C PRO A 122 1.86 17.09 -1.15
N VAL A 123 1.62 17.79 -0.04
CA VAL A 123 2.03 17.33 1.31
C VAL A 123 1.48 15.94 1.62
N ASP A 124 0.23 15.69 1.25
CA ASP A 124 -0.47 14.44 1.54
C ASP A 124 0.03 13.25 0.70
N ALA A 125 0.81 13.48 -0.37
CA ALA A 125 1.48 12.42 -1.11
C ALA A 125 2.76 11.90 -0.41
N VAL A 126 3.24 12.58 0.65
CA VAL A 126 4.48 12.26 1.34
C VAL A 126 4.17 11.51 2.63
N ARG A 127 4.26 10.19 2.60
CA ARG A 127 4.17 9.34 3.79
C ARG A 127 5.58 8.99 4.24
N THR A 128 6.01 9.59 5.35
CA THR A 128 7.40 9.51 5.84
C THR A 128 7.86 8.08 6.10
N GLU A 129 7.01 7.24 6.65
CA GLU A 129 7.23 5.82 6.90
C GLU A 129 7.60 5.07 5.63
N GLU A 130 6.91 5.32 4.53
CA GLU A 130 7.17 4.67 3.24
C GLU A 130 8.48 5.16 2.59
N PHE A 131 8.87 6.41 2.85
CA PHE A 131 10.19 6.91 2.45
C PHE A 131 11.30 6.18 3.21
N VAL A 132 11.11 5.92 4.49
CA VAL A 132 12.06 5.15 5.29
C VAL A 132 12.10 3.70 4.82
N ASN A 133 10.94 3.06 4.58
CA ASN A 133 10.83 1.67 4.16
C ASN A 133 11.36 1.40 2.74
N TYR A 134 11.46 2.41 1.89
CA TYR A 134 11.97 2.24 0.53
C TYR A 134 13.42 1.77 0.47
N PHE A 135 14.24 2.16 1.45
CA PHE A 135 15.68 1.85 1.47
C PHE A 135 15.95 0.53 2.17
N ASN A 136 16.98 -0.20 1.69
CA ASN A 136 17.42 -1.43 2.31
C ASN A 136 18.34 -1.12 3.50
N TYR A 137 18.09 -1.79 4.62
CA TYR A 137 18.86 -1.71 5.85
C TYR A 137 19.48 -3.07 6.17
N GLU A 138 20.71 -3.09 6.70
CA GLU A 138 21.40 -4.32 7.11
C GLU A 138 20.97 -4.72 8.53
N TYR A 139 19.71 -5.04 8.73
CA TYR A 139 19.24 -5.52 10.03
C TYR A 139 19.68 -6.96 10.31
N PRO A 140 19.87 -7.32 11.59
CA PRO A 140 20.15 -8.70 11.97
C PRO A 140 19.03 -9.65 11.53
N ILE A 141 19.38 -10.64 10.71
CA ILE A 141 18.43 -11.66 10.27
C ILE A 141 18.09 -12.56 11.47
N PRO A 142 16.80 -12.82 11.75
CA PRO A 142 16.38 -13.68 12.84
C PRO A 142 16.82 -15.13 12.61
N SER A 143 16.99 -15.88 13.69
CA SER A 143 17.27 -17.31 13.60
C SER A 143 16.04 -18.06 13.05
N LYS A 144 16.23 -19.28 12.47
CA LYS A 144 15.10 -20.10 11.98
C LYS A 144 14.00 -20.40 13.02
N LYS A 145 14.24 -20.10 14.30
CA LYS A 145 13.27 -20.31 15.39
C LYS A 145 12.43 -19.08 15.68
N ASP A 146 12.86 -17.94 15.22
CA ASP A 146 12.25 -16.64 15.48
C ASP A 146 11.59 -16.13 14.19
N VAL A 147 10.36 -15.66 14.29
CA VAL A 147 9.60 -15.17 13.13
C VAL A 147 10.18 -13.85 12.63
N PHE A 148 10.66 -13.01 13.56
CA PHE A 148 11.29 -11.73 13.26
C PHE A 148 12.31 -11.35 14.33
N SER A 149 13.20 -10.42 14.01
CA SER A 149 14.08 -9.73 14.94
C SER A 149 13.73 -8.25 15.05
N VAL A 150 14.04 -7.64 16.19
CA VAL A 150 13.85 -6.21 16.41
C VAL A 150 15.21 -5.58 16.65
N TYR A 151 15.50 -4.53 15.89
CA TYR A 151 16.67 -3.69 16.05
C TYR A 151 16.25 -2.32 16.55
N THR A 152 16.96 -1.77 17.55
CA THR A 152 16.65 -0.43 18.05
C THR A 152 17.94 0.38 18.23
N GLU A 153 17.86 1.65 17.82
CA GLU A 153 18.94 2.61 17.99
C GLU A 153 18.38 3.97 18.41
N VAL A 154 19.13 4.72 19.20
CA VAL A 154 18.77 6.07 19.66
C VAL A 154 19.85 7.05 19.25
N GLY A 155 19.45 8.13 18.59
CA GLY A 155 20.35 9.19 18.14
C GLY A 155 19.79 10.58 18.41
N THR A 156 20.65 11.59 18.33
CA THR A 156 20.22 12.99 18.40
C THR A 156 19.44 13.35 17.13
N CYS A 157 18.31 14.05 17.27
CA CYS A 157 17.53 14.51 16.15
C CYS A 157 18.29 15.63 15.40
N PRO A 158 18.64 15.47 14.09
CA PRO A 158 19.49 16.41 13.38
C PRO A 158 18.84 17.77 13.07
N TRP A 159 17.50 17.83 13.07
CA TRP A 159 16.75 19.09 12.85
C TRP A 159 16.25 19.72 14.15
N ASN A 160 16.41 19.08 15.30
CA ASN A 160 16.10 19.61 16.63
C ASN A 160 16.93 18.90 17.71
N GLU A 161 18.05 19.49 18.07
CA GLU A 161 19.01 18.92 19.03
C GLU A 161 18.44 18.67 20.44
N ASN A 162 17.28 19.26 20.77
CA ASN A 162 16.59 19.00 22.03
C ASN A 162 15.80 17.69 22.03
N ASN A 163 15.64 17.08 20.86
CA ASN A 163 14.90 15.83 20.66
C ASN A 163 15.86 14.68 20.36
N GLN A 164 15.39 13.46 20.61
CA GLN A 164 16.05 12.23 20.20
C GLN A 164 15.18 11.49 19.20
N LEU A 165 15.83 10.83 18.23
CA LEU A 165 15.21 9.88 17.35
C LEU A 165 15.40 8.48 17.91
N VAL A 166 14.33 7.70 17.92
CA VAL A 166 14.38 6.26 18.19
C VAL A 166 14.12 5.54 16.89
N HIS A 167 15.13 4.83 16.39
CA HIS A 167 14.98 3.95 15.23
C HIS A 167 14.54 2.57 15.72
N ILE A 168 13.47 2.04 15.13
CA ILE A 168 12.95 0.70 15.43
C ILE A 168 12.83 -0.04 14.10
N GLY A 169 13.75 -0.99 13.88
CA GLY A 169 13.76 -1.85 12.70
C GLY A 169 13.22 -3.23 13.03
N LEU A 170 12.34 -3.75 12.18
CA LEU A 170 11.86 -5.13 12.26
C LEU A 170 12.32 -5.88 11.02
N GLN A 171 12.98 -7.02 11.23
CA GLN A 171 13.44 -7.90 10.16
C GLN A 171 12.74 -9.24 10.26
N GLY A 172 11.94 -9.57 9.26
CA GLY A 172 11.34 -10.89 9.12
C GLY A 172 12.36 -11.96 8.76
N TYR A 173 12.03 -13.23 9.05
CA TYR A 173 12.82 -14.35 8.55
C TYR A 173 12.76 -14.41 7.03
N THR A 174 13.91 -14.48 6.38
CA THR A 174 14.01 -14.61 4.93
C THR A 174 13.91 -16.08 4.54
N ILE A 175 12.90 -16.43 3.75
CA ILE A 175 12.74 -17.79 3.21
C ILE A 175 13.72 -17.95 2.04
N PRO A 176 14.61 -18.95 2.06
CA PRO A 176 15.47 -19.23 0.91
C PRO A 176 14.65 -19.49 -0.36
N THR A 177 15.15 -19.05 -1.51
CA THR A 177 14.40 -19.14 -2.78
C THR A 177 14.02 -20.59 -3.13
N GLU A 178 14.88 -21.56 -2.78
CA GLU A 178 14.61 -22.99 -2.96
C GLU A 178 13.49 -23.55 -2.07
N ASP A 179 13.18 -22.87 -0.98
CA ASP A 179 12.13 -23.26 -0.03
C ASP A 179 10.81 -22.50 -0.28
N LEU A 180 10.74 -21.60 -1.27
CA LEU A 180 9.53 -20.87 -1.58
C LEU A 180 8.43 -21.81 -2.05
N PRO A 181 7.20 -21.65 -1.53
CA PRO A 181 6.07 -22.47 -1.99
C PRO A 181 5.67 -22.12 -3.42
N ALA A 182 5.11 -23.08 -4.13
CA ALA A 182 4.52 -22.83 -5.44
C ALA A 182 3.45 -21.72 -5.38
N THR A 183 3.34 -20.94 -6.44
CA THR A 183 2.49 -19.76 -6.50
C THR A 183 1.39 -19.93 -7.53
N ASN A 184 0.15 -19.54 -7.17
CA ASN A 184 -0.98 -19.38 -8.07
C ASN A 184 -1.25 -17.89 -8.23
N LEU A 185 -0.78 -17.31 -9.32
CA LEU A 185 -0.91 -15.88 -9.63
C LEU A 185 -2.05 -15.65 -10.61
N VAL A 186 -2.92 -14.73 -10.28
CA VAL A 186 -3.96 -14.23 -11.18
C VAL A 186 -3.67 -12.77 -11.46
N PHE A 187 -3.24 -12.48 -12.70
CA PHE A 187 -3.02 -11.11 -13.17
C PHE A 187 -4.37 -10.51 -13.56
N LEU A 188 -4.80 -9.48 -12.84
CA LEU A 188 -5.96 -8.67 -13.16
C LEU A 188 -5.48 -7.33 -13.71
N LEU A 189 -5.54 -7.17 -15.02
CA LEU A 189 -4.87 -6.10 -15.74
C LEU A 189 -5.88 -5.12 -16.30
N ASP A 190 -5.72 -3.86 -15.97
CA ASP A 190 -6.42 -2.74 -16.57
C ASP A 190 -5.95 -2.58 -18.03
N VAL A 191 -6.90 -2.62 -18.95
CA VAL A 191 -6.69 -2.33 -20.36
C VAL A 191 -7.65 -1.26 -20.86
N SER A 192 -8.20 -0.43 -19.97
CA SER A 192 -9.07 0.69 -20.34
C SER A 192 -8.33 1.71 -21.23
N GLY A 193 -9.09 2.61 -21.84
CA GLY A 193 -8.53 3.61 -22.75
C GLY A 193 -7.50 4.51 -22.13
N SER A 194 -7.59 4.79 -20.82
CA SER A 194 -6.63 5.59 -20.05
C SER A 194 -5.25 4.93 -19.93
N MET A 195 -5.15 3.60 -20.14
CA MET A 195 -3.92 2.82 -20.04
C MET A 195 -3.00 2.92 -21.28
N SER A 196 -3.31 3.79 -22.25
CA SER A 196 -2.56 3.87 -23.53
C SER A 196 -1.15 4.44 -23.42
N ASP A 197 -0.85 5.23 -22.40
CA ASP A 197 0.43 5.95 -22.27
C ASP A 197 1.62 5.02 -22.02
N GLU A 198 2.83 5.45 -22.40
CA GLU A 198 4.08 4.66 -22.28
C GLU A 198 4.40 4.19 -20.87
N ASN A 199 4.05 4.98 -19.86
CA ASN A 199 4.23 4.67 -18.44
C ASN A 199 3.07 3.86 -17.83
N LYS A 200 2.11 3.38 -18.63
CA LYS A 200 0.95 2.58 -18.23
C LYS A 200 1.02 1.18 -18.86
N LEU A 201 0.14 0.83 -19.80
CA LEU A 201 0.10 -0.53 -20.40
C LEU A 201 1.43 -0.97 -21.03
N PRO A 202 2.18 -0.14 -21.78
CA PRO A 202 3.49 -0.54 -22.28
C PRO A 202 4.51 -0.88 -21.18
N LEU A 203 4.56 -0.12 -20.07
CA LEU A 203 5.39 -0.42 -18.91
C LEU A 203 4.89 -1.67 -18.19
N LEU A 204 3.58 -1.80 -17.95
CA LEU A 204 2.95 -2.96 -17.36
C LEU A 204 3.34 -4.26 -18.09
N LYS A 205 3.24 -4.29 -19.42
CA LYS A 205 3.65 -5.46 -20.22
C LYS A 205 5.10 -5.85 -19.98
N LYS A 206 6.02 -4.87 -19.93
CA LYS A 206 7.44 -5.13 -19.64
C LYS A 206 7.61 -5.70 -18.23
N SER A 207 6.92 -5.14 -17.24
CA SER A 207 6.97 -5.52 -15.84
C SER A 207 6.50 -6.97 -15.62
N PHE A 208 5.35 -7.32 -16.17
CA PHE A 208 4.80 -8.67 -16.02
C PHE A 208 5.61 -9.73 -16.78
N LYS A 209 6.23 -9.39 -17.91
CA LYS A 209 7.16 -10.31 -18.57
C LYS A 209 8.41 -10.59 -17.75
N LEU A 210 8.95 -9.57 -17.04
CA LEU A 210 10.04 -9.78 -16.07
C LEU A 210 9.63 -10.74 -14.96
N LEU A 211 8.44 -10.58 -14.40
CA LEU A 211 7.91 -11.49 -13.39
C LEU A 211 7.81 -12.92 -13.93
N VAL A 212 7.21 -13.11 -15.11
CA VAL A 212 7.03 -14.43 -15.75
C VAL A 212 8.38 -15.13 -15.99
N ASP A 213 9.43 -14.39 -16.36
CA ASP A 213 10.76 -14.96 -16.55
C ASP A 213 11.35 -15.55 -15.28
N ASN A 214 10.98 -15.02 -14.10
CA ASN A 214 11.47 -15.45 -12.80
C ASN A 214 10.60 -16.53 -12.11
N LEU A 215 9.40 -16.81 -12.60
CA LEU A 215 8.54 -17.88 -12.08
C LEU A 215 9.15 -19.27 -12.40
N THR A 216 8.79 -20.26 -11.59
CA THR A 216 9.24 -21.65 -11.72
C THR A 216 8.19 -22.53 -12.39
N GLU A 217 8.53 -23.77 -12.75
CA GLU A 217 7.57 -24.72 -13.33
C GLU A 217 6.45 -25.16 -12.37
N GLN A 218 6.63 -24.89 -11.07
CA GLN A 218 5.62 -25.17 -10.03
C GLN A 218 4.56 -24.07 -9.94
N ASP A 219 4.87 -22.89 -10.47
CA ASP A 219 3.98 -21.73 -10.43
C ASP A 219 2.96 -21.78 -11.56
N LYS A 220 1.84 -21.11 -11.36
CA LYS A 220 0.75 -20.98 -12.35
C LYS A 220 0.37 -19.53 -12.52
N VAL A 221 0.04 -19.16 -13.75
CA VAL A 221 -0.44 -17.83 -14.11
C VAL A 221 -1.76 -17.92 -14.83
N SER A 222 -2.71 -17.07 -14.43
CA SER A 222 -3.92 -16.73 -15.18
C SER A 222 -3.87 -15.25 -15.53
N ILE A 223 -4.44 -14.85 -16.66
CA ILE A 223 -4.52 -13.45 -17.08
C ILE A 223 -5.97 -13.08 -17.34
N ILE A 224 -6.43 -12.07 -16.63
CA ILE A 224 -7.75 -11.47 -16.78
C ILE A 224 -7.53 -10.00 -17.08
N THR A 225 -8.23 -9.49 -18.06
CA THR A 225 -8.28 -8.06 -18.37
C THR A 225 -9.65 -7.51 -18.02
N TYR A 226 -9.69 -6.25 -17.69
CA TYR A 226 -10.92 -5.49 -17.57
C TYR A 226 -10.78 -4.12 -18.25
N ALA A 227 -11.90 -3.69 -18.81
CA ALA A 227 -12.16 -2.39 -19.38
C ALA A 227 -13.68 -2.13 -19.27
N GLY A 228 -14.43 -2.10 -20.37
CA GLY A 228 -15.92 -2.10 -20.33
C GLY A 228 -16.49 -3.39 -19.78
N ASP A 229 -15.87 -4.53 -20.15
CA ASP A 229 -16.20 -5.88 -19.70
C ASP A 229 -14.92 -6.59 -19.22
N GLU A 230 -15.10 -7.63 -18.40
CA GLU A 230 -14.00 -8.52 -18.00
C GLU A 230 -13.79 -9.63 -19.04
N ARG A 231 -12.52 -10.02 -19.23
CA ARG A 231 -12.14 -11.08 -20.17
C ARG A 231 -11.03 -11.96 -19.61
N VAL A 232 -11.24 -13.27 -19.64
CA VAL A 232 -10.17 -14.24 -19.42
C VAL A 232 -9.33 -14.34 -20.68
N VAL A 233 -8.09 -13.84 -20.63
CA VAL A 233 -7.12 -13.86 -21.72
C VAL A 233 -6.33 -15.15 -21.71
N LEU A 234 -5.98 -15.62 -20.49
CA LEU A 234 -5.26 -16.87 -20.29
C LEU A 234 -5.82 -17.57 -19.04
N GLU A 235 -6.25 -18.81 -19.20
CA GLU A 235 -6.62 -19.70 -18.10
C GLU A 235 -5.38 -20.11 -17.28
N SER A 236 -5.60 -20.73 -16.11
CA SER A 236 -4.52 -21.18 -15.23
C SER A 236 -3.51 -22.08 -15.95
N THR A 237 -2.35 -21.51 -16.28
CA THR A 237 -1.30 -22.12 -17.09
C THR A 237 -0.02 -22.28 -16.23
N PRO A 238 0.53 -23.51 -16.11
CA PRO A 238 1.82 -23.74 -15.43
C PRO A 238 2.96 -22.99 -16.14
N CYS A 239 3.92 -22.42 -15.39
CA CYS A 239 5.04 -21.65 -15.91
C CYS A 239 6.20 -22.52 -16.41
N SER A 240 5.89 -23.61 -17.15
CA SER A 240 6.92 -24.40 -17.82
C SER A 240 7.65 -23.56 -18.87
N LYS A 241 8.86 -23.97 -19.26
CA LYS A 241 9.67 -23.25 -20.23
C LYS A 241 8.94 -22.99 -21.56
N SER A 242 8.10 -23.94 -22.03
CA SER A 242 7.28 -23.76 -23.22
C SER A 242 6.13 -22.78 -23.03
N ASN A 243 5.47 -22.87 -21.86
CA ASN A 243 4.28 -22.06 -21.59
C ASN A 243 4.62 -20.61 -21.24
N LYS A 244 5.83 -20.33 -20.73
CA LYS A 244 6.26 -18.93 -20.51
C LYS A 244 6.19 -18.08 -21.76
N GLU A 245 6.50 -18.65 -22.93
CA GLU A 245 6.37 -17.92 -24.21
C GLU A 245 4.90 -17.68 -24.57
N GLU A 246 4.00 -18.62 -24.30
CA GLU A 246 2.57 -18.43 -24.46
C GLU A 246 2.03 -17.32 -23.51
N ILE A 247 2.43 -17.36 -22.24
CA ILE A 247 2.05 -16.35 -21.25
C ILE A 247 2.54 -14.96 -21.68
N LYS A 248 3.82 -14.84 -22.08
CA LYS A 248 4.39 -13.58 -22.56
C LYS A 248 3.71 -13.08 -23.84
N SER A 249 3.38 -13.98 -24.76
CA SER A 249 2.66 -13.65 -25.97
C SER A 249 1.25 -13.14 -25.66
N ALA A 250 0.56 -13.74 -24.68
CA ALA A 250 -0.74 -13.25 -24.22
C ALA A 250 -0.63 -11.81 -23.65
N ILE A 251 0.44 -11.51 -22.88
CA ILE A 251 0.71 -10.17 -22.37
C ILE A 251 1.02 -9.19 -23.51
N ASP A 252 1.85 -9.58 -24.50
CA ASP A 252 2.23 -8.73 -25.62
C ASP A 252 1.01 -8.34 -26.51
N ASN A 253 0.02 -9.21 -26.61
CA ASN A 253 -1.20 -8.99 -27.40
C ASN A 253 -2.28 -8.17 -26.70
N LEU A 254 -2.04 -7.69 -25.47
CA LEU A 254 -2.99 -6.80 -24.80
C LEU A 254 -3.03 -5.45 -25.51
N GLU A 255 -4.22 -4.89 -25.67
CA GLU A 255 -4.46 -3.57 -26.26
C GLU A 255 -5.33 -2.75 -25.34
N SER A 256 -5.01 -1.45 -25.21
CA SER A 256 -5.81 -0.52 -24.41
C SER A 256 -7.04 -0.03 -25.20
N GLY A 257 -8.18 0.08 -24.50
CA GLY A 257 -9.41 0.62 -25.09
C GLY A 257 -10.64 0.38 -24.23
N GLY A 258 -11.73 1.09 -24.54
CA GLY A 258 -12.99 0.98 -23.79
C GLY A 258 -13.05 1.81 -22.50
N SER A 259 -14.10 1.60 -21.73
CA SER A 259 -14.35 2.22 -20.41
C SER A 259 -13.67 1.42 -19.30
N THR A 260 -13.88 1.82 -18.02
CA THR A 260 -13.32 1.13 -16.86
C THR A 260 -14.44 0.55 -16.01
N ASN A 261 -14.49 -0.79 -15.87
CA ASN A 261 -15.39 -1.52 -14.98
C ASN A 261 -14.60 -2.59 -14.24
N GLY A 262 -14.12 -2.25 -13.05
CA GLY A 262 -13.27 -3.13 -12.23
C GLY A 262 -14.03 -4.23 -11.47
N GLU A 263 -15.35 -4.06 -11.23
CA GLU A 263 -16.15 -4.98 -10.43
C GLU A 263 -16.20 -6.40 -11.02
N GLY A 264 -16.51 -6.52 -12.29
CA GLY A 264 -16.52 -7.81 -12.99
C GLY A 264 -15.14 -8.46 -12.98
N GLY A 265 -14.09 -7.65 -13.21
CA GLY A 265 -12.71 -8.09 -13.22
C GLY A 265 -12.26 -8.69 -11.88
N ILE A 266 -12.49 -8.00 -10.76
CA ILE A 266 -12.04 -8.48 -9.43
C ILE A 266 -12.81 -9.75 -9.02
N ASN A 267 -14.11 -9.80 -9.25
CA ASN A 267 -14.91 -10.99 -8.99
C ASN A 267 -14.40 -12.20 -9.78
N LYS A 268 -14.13 -12.01 -11.08
CA LYS A 268 -13.60 -13.07 -11.95
C LYS A 268 -12.20 -13.50 -11.56
N ALA A 269 -11.34 -12.58 -11.14
CA ALA A 269 -10.00 -12.88 -10.65
C ALA A 269 -10.05 -13.77 -9.41
N TYR A 270 -10.89 -13.44 -8.44
CA TYR A 270 -11.06 -14.26 -7.24
C TYR A 270 -11.73 -15.62 -7.51
N GLU A 271 -12.67 -15.68 -8.46
CA GLU A 271 -13.25 -16.96 -8.91
C GLU A 271 -12.16 -17.89 -9.43
N ILE A 272 -11.31 -17.40 -10.35
CA ILE A 272 -10.22 -18.20 -10.94
C ILE A 272 -9.16 -18.55 -9.91
N ALA A 273 -8.76 -17.59 -9.04
CA ALA A 273 -7.79 -17.84 -7.98
C ALA A 273 -8.27 -18.96 -7.03
N SER A 274 -9.54 -18.90 -6.63
CA SER A 274 -10.15 -19.90 -5.74
C SER A 274 -10.31 -21.26 -6.41
N ALA A 275 -10.66 -21.31 -7.69
CA ALA A 275 -10.78 -22.57 -8.44
C ALA A 275 -9.43 -23.28 -8.63
N ASN A 276 -8.33 -22.54 -8.59
CA ASN A 276 -6.96 -23.06 -8.76
C ASN A 276 -6.12 -23.02 -7.48
N LEU A 277 -6.77 -22.94 -6.32
CA LEU A 277 -6.12 -22.76 -5.02
C LEU A 277 -5.06 -23.84 -4.75
N LEU A 278 -3.87 -23.40 -4.40
CA LEU A 278 -2.79 -24.26 -3.91
C LEU A 278 -2.84 -24.30 -2.38
N LYS A 279 -3.20 -25.43 -1.79
CA LYS A 279 -3.43 -25.57 -0.34
C LYS A 279 -2.24 -25.16 0.53
N ASN A 280 -1.02 -25.38 0.05
CA ASN A 280 0.22 -25.04 0.76
C ASN A 280 1.07 -24.08 -0.09
N GLY A 281 0.45 -23.34 -1.01
CA GLY A 281 1.09 -22.39 -1.89
C GLY A 281 0.71 -20.97 -1.58
N ASN A 282 1.31 -20.04 -2.29
CA ASN A 282 0.94 -18.63 -2.28
C ASN A 282 -0.12 -18.39 -3.37
N ASN A 283 -1.33 -18.00 -2.98
CA ASN A 283 -2.41 -17.70 -3.92
C ASN A 283 -2.65 -16.19 -3.91
N ARG A 284 -2.50 -15.55 -5.05
CA ARG A 284 -2.48 -14.09 -5.11
C ARG A 284 -3.10 -13.55 -6.38
N VAL A 285 -3.98 -12.58 -6.21
CA VAL A 285 -4.41 -11.68 -7.29
C VAL A 285 -3.43 -10.51 -7.31
N ILE A 286 -2.90 -10.18 -8.49
CA ILE A 286 -2.09 -8.98 -8.72
C ILE A 286 -2.92 -8.07 -9.63
N LEU A 287 -3.48 -7.03 -9.03
CA LEU A 287 -4.21 -5.98 -9.74
C LEU A 287 -3.21 -4.93 -10.25
N ALA A 288 -3.25 -4.64 -11.55
CA ALA A 288 -2.46 -3.56 -12.15
C ALA A 288 -3.41 -2.55 -12.81
N THR A 289 -3.32 -1.28 -12.40
CA THR A 289 -4.24 -0.20 -12.78
C THR A 289 -3.55 1.16 -12.79
N ASP A 290 -4.12 2.14 -13.46
CA ASP A 290 -3.69 3.54 -13.39
C ASP A 290 -4.42 4.35 -12.28
N GLY A 291 -5.16 3.65 -11.43
CA GLY A 291 -5.85 4.24 -10.28
C GLY A 291 -7.35 4.47 -10.50
N ASP A 292 -7.83 4.50 -11.74
CA ASP A 292 -9.27 4.63 -12.04
C ASP A 292 -9.97 3.26 -11.92
N PHE A 293 -9.92 2.68 -10.71
CA PHE A 293 -10.58 1.41 -10.44
C PHE A 293 -12.05 1.64 -10.08
N ASN A 294 -12.87 1.86 -11.08
CA ASN A 294 -14.32 2.06 -10.94
C ASN A 294 -15.02 0.73 -10.68
N MET A 295 -15.82 0.69 -9.62
CA MET A 295 -16.51 -0.50 -9.11
C MET A 295 -17.95 -0.66 -9.63
N GLY A 296 -18.30 0.05 -10.69
CA GLY A 296 -19.65 -0.04 -11.24
C GLY A 296 -20.72 0.37 -10.23
N GLN A 297 -21.54 -0.59 -9.78
CA GLN A 297 -22.64 -0.36 -8.84
C GLN A 297 -22.29 -0.69 -7.37
N SER A 298 -21.21 -1.44 -7.13
CA SER A 298 -20.79 -1.83 -5.77
C SER A 298 -20.15 -0.66 -5.05
N SER A 299 -20.43 -0.56 -3.74
CA SER A 299 -19.75 0.41 -2.87
C SER A 299 -18.33 -0.05 -2.50
N ASP A 300 -17.46 0.88 -2.14
CA ASP A 300 -16.10 0.54 -1.64
C ASP A 300 -16.17 -0.40 -0.43
N GLY A 301 -17.19 -0.29 0.42
CA GLY A 301 -17.40 -1.20 1.55
C GLY A 301 -17.78 -2.63 1.13
N GLU A 302 -18.47 -2.82 0.00
CA GLU A 302 -18.77 -4.17 -0.52
C GLU A 302 -17.52 -4.81 -1.11
N LEU A 303 -16.71 -4.04 -1.82
CA LEU A 303 -15.42 -4.49 -2.32
C LEU A 303 -14.49 -4.90 -1.19
N THR A 304 -14.36 -4.07 -0.15
CA THR A 304 -13.54 -4.38 1.02
C THR A 304 -13.97 -5.70 1.67
N ARG A 305 -15.27 -5.92 1.87
CA ARG A 305 -15.79 -7.19 2.42
C ARG A 305 -15.48 -8.39 1.54
N LEU A 306 -15.60 -8.25 0.22
CA LEU A 306 -15.23 -9.31 -0.73
C LEU A 306 -13.75 -9.68 -0.57
N ILE A 307 -12.88 -8.68 -0.55
CA ILE A 307 -11.43 -8.87 -0.40
C ILE A 307 -11.10 -9.56 0.92
N GLU A 308 -11.69 -9.10 2.03
CA GLU A 308 -11.54 -9.72 3.35
C GLU A 308 -12.01 -11.19 3.37
N GLU A 309 -13.17 -11.50 2.78
CA GLU A 309 -13.66 -12.88 2.64
C GLU A 309 -12.66 -13.76 1.89
N LYS A 310 -12.11 -13.26 0.78
CA LYS A 310 -11.14 -14.02 -0.03
C LYS A 310 -9.79 -14.18 0.66
N ARG A 311 -9.34 -13.17 1.41
CA ARG A 311 -8.17 -13.26 2.28
C ARG A 311 -8.30 -14.40 3.29
N GLU A 312 -9.45 -14.54 3.95
CA GLU A 312 -9.72 -15.65 4.90
C GLU A 312 -9.69 -17.02 4.21
N LEU A 313 -9.97 -17.09 2.91
CA LEU A 313 -9.83 -18.30 2.11
C LEU A 313 -8.40 -18.56 1.63
N GLY A 314 -7.46 -17.66 1.93
CA GLY A 314 -6.05 -17.78 1.56
C GLY A 314 -5.73 -17.26 0.16
N VAL A 315 -6.54 -16.35 -0.39
CA VAL A 315 -6.24 -15.61 -1.63
C VAL A 315 -5.98 -14.15 -1.30
N TYR A 316 -4.76 -13.69 -1.51
CA TYR A 316 -4.29 -12.35 -1.18
C TYR A 316 -4.36 -11.41 -2.37
N LEU A 317 -4.34 -10.09 -2.12
CA LEU A 317 -4.40 -9.06 -3.15
C LEU A 317 -3.17 -8.15 -3.06
N THR A 318 -2.39 -8.11 -4.13
CA THR A 318 -1.35 -7.07 -4.32
C THR A 318 -1.80 -6.11 -5.40
N ILE A 319 -1.51 -4.83 -5.22
CA ILE A 319 -1.88 -3.78 -6.17
C ILE A 319 -0.62 -3.09 -6.70
N LEU A 320 -0.56 -2.95 -8.01
CA LEU A 320 0.48 -2.24 -8.74
C LEU A 320 -0.15 -1.03 -9.44
N GLY A 321 0.21 0.16 -8.99
CA GLY A 321 -0.19 1.40 -9.62
C GLY A 321 0.75 1.81 -10.75
N PHE A 322 0.21 2.35 -11.84
CA PHE A 322 0.95 2.83 -13.01
C PHE A 322 0.43 4.19 -13.45
N GLY A 323 1.29 4.97 -14.11
CA GLY A 323 0.87 6.21 -14.76
C GLY A 323 0.57 7.37 -13.81
N MET A 324 -0.14 8.37 -14.29
CA MET A 324 -0.44 9.61 -13.56
C MET A 324 -1.75 10.25 -14.03
N GLY A 325 -2.21 11.27 -13.31
CA GLY A 325 -3.33 12.13 -13.71
C GLY A 325 -4.69 11.76 -13.11
N ASN A 326 -4.98 10.47 -12.93
CA ASN A 326 -6.23 9.96 -12.33
C ASN A 326 -6.00 9.00 -11.15
N TYR A 327 -4.82 9.03 -10.58
CA TYR A 327 -4.36 8.09 -9.59
C TYR A 327 -5.06 8.27 -8.23
N LYS A 328 -5.58 7.18 -7.64
CA LYS A 328 -6.32 7.14 -6.38
C LYS A 328 -5.52 6.35 -5.32
N ASP A 329 -4.49 6.99 -4.80
CA ASP A 329 -3.47 6.39 -3.93
C ASP A 329 -4.07 5.71 -2.70
N SER A 330 -4.81 6.44 -1.87
CA SER A 330 -5.41 5.93 -0.64
C SER A 330 -6.36 4.74 -0.83
N LYS A 331 -7.09 4.74 -1.95
CA LYS A 331 -7.97 3.63 -2.28
C LYS A 331 -7.18 2.36 -2.57
N MET A 332 -6.09 2.46 -3.35
CA MET A 332 -5.23 1.32 -3.70
C MET A 332 -4.55 0.73 -2.47
N GLU A 333 -4.01 1.59 -1.61
CA GLU A 333 -3.42 1.21 -0.33
C GLU A 333 -4.42 0.46 0.55
N SER A 334 -5.58 1.07 0.82
CA SER A 334 -6.64 0.45 1.63
C SER A 334 -7.10 -0.92 1.11
N LEU A 335 -7.22 -1.10 -0.22
CA LEU A 335 -7.60 -2.38 -0.80
C LEU A 335 -6.51 -3.44 -0.65
N ALA A 336 -5.24 -3.08 -0.81
CA ALA A 336 -4.11 -3.99 -0.63
C ALA A 336 -4.00 -4.46 0.82
N ASP A 337 -4.13 -3.57 1.79
CA ASP A 337 -4.12 -3.86 3.23
C ASP A 337 -5.24 -4.84 3.61
N ASN A 338 -6.47 -4.55 3.19
CA ASN A 338 -7.60 -5.43 3.44
C ASN A 338 -7.42 -6.80 2.75
N GLY A 339 -6.65 -6.85 1.67
CA GLY A 339 -6.26 -8.06 0.96
C GLY A 339 -5.07 -8.83 1.52
N ASN A 340 -4.48 -8.37 2.64
CA ASN A 340 -3.24 -8.90 3.22
C ASN A 340 -2.13 -9.01 2.17
N GLY A 341 -2.02 -7.98 1.35
CA GLY A 341 -1.03 -7.83 0.29
C GLY A 341 -0.21 -6.57 0.47
N ASN A 342 0.35 -6.09 -0.62
CA ASN A 342 1.15 -4.88 -0.65
C ASN A 342 0.68 -3.96 -1.77
N TYR A 343 0.92 -2.68 -1.58
CA TYR A 343 0.70 -1.66 -2.56
C TYR A 343 2.03 -1.08 -3.04
N PHE A 344 2.22 -1.03 -4.37
CA PHE A 344 3.41 -0.48 -5.01
C PHE A 344 3.02 0.46 -6.13
N TYR A 345 3.78 1.52 -6.31
CA TYR A 345 3.68 2.38 -7.48
C TYR A 345 4.89 2.17 -8.40
N ILE A 346 4.62 1.80 -9.65
CA ILE A 346 5.64 1.46 -10.65
C ILE A 346 5.84 2.66 -11.58
N ASP A 347 6.86 3.44 -11.33
CA ASP A 347 7.21 4.60 -12.16
C ASP A 347 8.13 4.26 -13.33
N ASP A 348 8.93 3.18 -13.20
CA ASP A 348 9.83 2.72 -14.24
C ASP A 348 10.12 1.21 -14.20
N ILE A 349 10.92 0.72 -15.14
CA ILE A 349 11.29 -0.70 -15.25
C ILE A 349 12.24 -1.14 -14.13
N SER A 350 13.02 -0.23 -13.55
CA SER A 350 13.93 -0.54 -12.44
C SER A 350 13.12 -0.82 -11.18
N GLU A 351 12.05 -0.04 -10.97
CA GLU A 351 11.10 -0.27 -9.89
C GLU A 351 10.34 -1.59 -10.09
N SER A 352 9.93 -1.89 -11.32
CA SER A 352 9.34 -3.20 -11.65
C SER A 352 10.25 -4.36 -11.25
N ASN A 353 11.55 -4.24 -11.53
CA ASN A 353 12.52 -5.28 -11.16
C ASN A 353 12.67 -5.40 -9.64
N ARG A 354 12.71 -4.28 -8.93
CA ARG A 354 12.80 -4.24 -7.46
C ARG A 354 11.57 -4.90 -6.80
N VAL A 355 10.37 -4.62 -7.30
CA VAL A 355 9.10 -5.07 -6.72
C VAL A 355 8.76 -6.51 -7.10
N LEU A 356 9.03 -6.91 -8.33
CA LEU A 356 8.52 -8.18 -8.88
C LEU A 356 9.58 -9.29 -8.95
N VAL A 357 10.87 -8.97 -8.78
CA VAL A 357 11.96 -9.92 -9.00
C VAL A 357 12.90 -10.02 -7.80
N THR A 358 13.24 -8.91 -7.14
CA THR A 358 14.22 -8.87 -6.03
C THR A 358 13.56 -9.07 -4.69
#